data_bf3a279cf12301b959b51cba2d60190c
#
_entry.id   bf3a279cf12301b959b51cba2d60190c
#
_cell.length_a   1.000
_cell.length_b   1.000
_cell.length_c   1.000
_cell.angle_alpha   90.00
_cell.angle_beta   90.00
_cell.angle_gamma   90.00
#
_symmetry.space_group_name_H-M   'P 1'
#
loop_
_entity.id
_entity.type
_entity.pdbx_description
1 polymer ?
#
loop_
_entity_poly.entity_id
_entity_poly.type
_entity_poly.pdbx_seq_one_letter_code
_entity_poly.pdbx_strand_id
1 'polypeptide(L)'
;MALCGGGLWFITALFFFVEVHAQPVLEVRQTIRELGISIGTFPTGTLNAITDVPGVRVGHTTLRKGHGALVPGQGPVRTGVTVVIPRDDVWNHKVPAGSFVLNGTGEMTGLAWIEEAGFLEYPIALTNTLNAPLVGNGVISWMLKQYPAIGITDDTLTPVVAECDDSYLNDSQGRHVTEQDVVHALESASSGTIAQGSVGAGTGMRSYGFKGGIGTSSRVLPEADGGHVIGVLVNANHGRREQLTILGHPMAPHFSKVQAPLQTTEGSI
;
A
#
# COMPACT_ATOMS: atom_id res chain seq x y z
N MET A 1 67.86 22.51 57.15
CA MET A 1 66.92 23.20 56.25
C MET A 1 66.20 22.12 55.40
N ALA A 2 64.99 21.77 55.82
CA ALA A 2 64.22 20.74 55.16
C ALA A 2 63.10 21.44 54.44
N LEU A 3 62.94 21.14 53.11
CA LEU A 3 61.79 21.57 52.29
C LEU A 3 60.90 20.38 52.06
N CYS A 4 59.65 20.47 52.63
CA CYS A 4 58.57 19.58 52.39
C CYS A 4 57.96 19.92 51.01
N GLY A 5 57.95 18.93 50.12
CA GLY A 5 57.12 18.98 48.84
C GLY A 5 55.86 18.24 49.03
N GLY A 6 54.73 18.98 49.09
CA GLY A 6 53.39 18.38 49.09
C GLY A 6 52.93 18.02 47.65
N GLY A 7 52.72 16.75 47.43
CA GLY A 7 52.13 16.27 46.15
C GLY A 7 50.59 16.33 46.21
N LEU A 8 50.01 17.06 45.29
CA LEU A 8 48.54 17.15 45.10
C LEU A 8 48.12 15.99 44.19
N TRP A 9 47.35 15.05 44.73
CA TRP A 9 46.74 13.98 43.96
C TRP A 9 45.40 14.46 43.37
N PHE A 10 45.32 14.61 42.03
CA PHE A 10 44.05 14.80 41.34
C PHE A 10 43.36 13.46 41.11
N ILE A 11 42.25 13.24 41.77
CA ILE A 11 41.34 12.10 41.48
C ILE A 11 40.45 12.51 40.34
N THR A 12 40.73 11.99 39.15
CA THR A 12 39.84 12.15 38.00
C THR A 12 38.70 11.12 38.10
N ALA A 13 37.52 11.58 38.49
CA ALA A 13 36.32 10.74 38.47
C ALA A 13 35.82 10.56 37.04
N LEU A 14 35.92 9.33 36.51
CA LEU A 14 35.40 8.95 35.21
C LEU A 14 33.87 8.66 35.39
N PHE A 15 33.03 9.57 34.92
CA PHE A 15 31.57 9.33 34.85
C PHE A 15 31.30 8.49 33.59
N PHE A 16 30.96 7.23 33.77
CA PHE A 16 30.34 6.42 32.72
C PHE A 16 28.86 6.81 32.56
N PHE A 17 28.55 7.52 31.47
CA PHE A 17 27.18 7.67 31.05
C PHE A 17 26.72 6.36 30.43
N VAL A 18 25.87 5.61 31.10
CA VAL A 18 25.14 4.48 30.51
C VAL A 18 23.99 5.09 29.72
N GLU A 19 24.11 5.19 28.41
CA GLU A 19 22.98 5.47 27.54
C GLU A 19 22.02 4.28 27.60
N VAL A 20 20.93 4.46 28.33
CA VAL A 20 19.79 3.54 28.31
C VAL A 20 19.08 3.76 26.96
N HIS A 21 19.44 2.97 25.97
CA HIS A 21 18.65 2.88 24.74
C HIS A 21 17.30 2.24 25.09
N ALA A 22 16.24 3.07 25.17
CA ALA A 22 14.90 2.57 25.23
C ALA A 22 14.63 1.73 23.98
N GLN A 23 14.48 0.43 24.16
CA GLN A 23 14.06 -0.46 23.07
C GLN A 23 12.70 0.04 22.58
N PRO A 24 12.49 0.18 21.25
CA PRO A 24 11.20 0.56 20.72
C PRO A 24 10.19 -0.50 21.18
N VAL A 25 9.21 -0.08 21.95
CA VAL A 25 8.04 -0.91 22.25
C VAL A 25 7.41 -1.23 20.91
N LEU A 26 7.52 -2.48 20.46
CA LEU A 26 6.78 -2.97 19.31
C LEU A 26 5.30 -2.89 19.68
N GLU A 27 4.67 -1.79 19.27
CA GLU A 27 3.24 -1.62 19.40
C GLU A 27 2.57 -2.71 18.57
N VAL A 28 2.01 -3.70 19.24
CA VAL A 28 1.26 -4.79 18.58
C VAL A 28 0.03 -4.14 17.94
N ARG A 29 0.05 -3.97 16.64
CA ARG A 29 -1.07 -3.42 15.88
C ARG A 29 -2.14 -4.48 15.76
N GLN A 30 -3.22 -4.32 16.51
CA GLN A 30 -4.37 -5.18 16.42
C GLN A 30 -5.25 -4.81 15.24
N THR A 31 -5.79 -5.82 14.57
CA THR A 31 -6.86 -5.65 13.60
C THR A 31 -8.18 -5.33 14.32
N ILE A 32 -9.14 -4.74 13.63
CA ILE A 32 -10.47 -4.47 14.21
C ILE A 32 -11.16 -5.75 14.69
N ARG A 33 -10.87 -6.91 14.09
CA ARG A 33 -11.40 -8.22 14.52
C ARG A 33 -10.78 -8.71 15.82
N GLU A 34 -9.48 -8.54 16.00
CA GLU A 34 -8.81 -8.83 17.27
C GLU A 34 -9.31 -7.94 18.41
N LEU A 35 -9.85 -6.75 18.06
CA LEU A 35 -10.59 -5.89 18.99
C LEU A 35 -12.06 -6.31 19.20
N GLY A 36 -12.50 -7.43 18.62
CA GLY A 36 -13.87 -7.94 18.72
C GLY A 36 -14.89 -7.22 17.83
N ILE A 37 -14.45 -6.34 16.93
CA ILE A 37 -15.35 -5.60 16.03
C ILE A 37 -15.54 -6.41 14.73
N SER A 38 -16.77 -6.83 14.46
CA SER A 38 -17.16 -7.54 13.23
C SER A 38 -17.95 -6.60 12.31
N ILE A 39 -17.53 -6.50 11.06
CA ILE A 39 -18.20 -5.70 10.02
C ILE A 39 -18.84 -6.64 9.00
N GLY A 40 -20.16 -6.45 8.77
CA GLY A 40 -20.94 -7.29 7.87
C GLY A 40 -21.43 -8.57 8.53
N THR A 41 -22.32 -9.28 7.82
CA THR A 41 -23.05 -10.46 8.34
C THR A 41 -22.53 -11.80 7.80
N PHE A 42 -21.86 -11.78 6.64
CA PHE A 42 -21.30 -12.99 6.05
C PHE A 42 -19.98 -13.39 6.72
N PRO A 43 -19.70 -14.69 6.85
CA PRO A 43 -18.44 -15.19 7.34
C PRO A 43 -17.28 -14.77 6.39
N THR A 44 -16.09 -14.68 6.95
CA THR A 44 -14.88 -14.46 6.13
C THR A 44 -14.33 -15.78 5.62
N GLY A 45 -13.53 -15.72 4.55
CA GLY A 45 -12.61 -16.79 4.23
C GLY A 45 -11.51 -16.94 5.30
N THR A 46 -10.68 -17.95 5.14
CA THR A 46 -9.67 -18.36 6.12
C THR A 46 -8.66 -17.25 6.43
N LEU A 47 -8.25 -16.47 5.42
CA LEU A 47 -7.27 -15.39 5.56
C LEU A 47 -7.93 -14.03 5.81
N ASN A 48 -9.24 -13.93 5.59
CA ASN A 48 -9.97 -12.67 5.50
C ASN A 48 -9.26 -11.67 4.55
N ALA A 49 -8.90 -12.13 3.38
CA ALA A 49 -8.11 -11.41 2.39
C ALA A 49 -8.62 -11.67 0.97
N ILE A 50 -8.26 -10.82 0.02
CA ILE A 50 -8.59 -11.03 -1.41
C ILE A 50 -8.05 -12.37 -1.91
N THR A 51 -6.98 -12.86 -1.32
CA THR A 51 -6.35 -14.16 -1.63
C THR A 51 -7.13 -15.38 -1.14
N ASP A 52 -8.25 -15.20 -0.45
CA ASP A 52 -9.22 -16.28 -0.25
C ASP A 52 -9.95 -16.65 -1.55
N VAL A 53 -9.94 -15.76 -2.55
CA VAL A 53 -10.43 -16.07 -3.90
C VAL A 53 -9.39 -16.96 -4.60
N PRO A 54 -9.77 -18.19 -5.01
CA PRO A 54 -8.82 -19.12 -5.60
C PRO A 54 -8.12 -18.55 -6.85
N GLY A 55 -6.80 -18.69 -6.91
CA GLY A 55 -5.97 -18.21 -8.02
C GLY A 55 -5.49 -16.75 -7.88
N VAL A 56 -6.11 -15.96 -7.03
CA VAL A 56 -5.66 -14.57 -6.80
C VAL A 56 -4.35 -14.54 -6.02
N ARG A 57 -3.39 -13.76 -6.52
CA ARG A 57 -2.10 -13.50 -5.87
C ARG A 57 -1.87 -11.99 -5.74
N VAL A 58 -1.23 -11.58 -4.65
CA VAL A 58 -0.87 -10.20 -4.38
C VAL A 58 0.62 -10.09 -4.05
N GLY A 59 1.28 -9.09 -4.62
CA GLY A 59 2.67 -8.79 -4.36
C GLY A 59 2.90 -7.31 -4.06
N HIS A 60 3.97 -7.02 -3.34
CA HIS A 60 4.33 -5.66 -2.94
C HIS A 60 5.82 -5.40 -3.09
N THR A 61 6.16 -4.20 -3.58
CA THR A 61 7.48 -3.60 -3.39
C THR A 61 7.31 -2.32 -2.59
N THR A 62 7.97 -2.24 -1.43
CA THR A 62 7.87 -1.12 -0.50
C THR A 62 9.15 -0.31 -0.49
N LEU A 63 9.05 0.99 -0.78
CA LEU A 63 10.19 1.92 -0.78
C LEU A 63 10.10 2.87 0.43
N ARG A 64 11.06 2.75 1.33
CA ARG A 64 11.24 3.62 2.50
C ARG A 64 12.69 4.05 2.60
N LYS A 65 12.96 5.34 2.34
CA LYS A 65 14.31 5.90 2.42
C LYS A 65 14.26 7.30 3.02
N GLY A 66 15.29 7.67 3.76
CA GLY A 66 15.44 9.00 4.31
C GLY A 66 14.41 9.37 5.40
N HIS A 67 14.62 10.51 6.01
CA HIS A 67 13.77 11.14 7.04
C HIS A 67 14.01 12.65 7.03
N GLY A 68 13.20 13.39 7.78
CA GLY A 68 13.29 14.86 7.86
C GLY A 68 12.41 15.59 6.84
N ALA A 69 12.77 16.83 6.56
CA ALA A 69 12.04 17.68 5.61
C ALA A 69 12.16 17.18 4.18
N LEU A 70 11.12 17.45 3.38
CA LEU A 70 11.11 17.09 1.96
C LEU A 70 12.20 17.88 1.20
N VAL A 71 13.02 17.13 0.47
CA VAL A 71 13.97 17.65 -0.52
C VAL A 71 13.64 16.97 -1.87
N PRO A 72 13.05 17.67 -2.84
CA PRO A 72 12.64 17.09 -4.10
C PRO A 72 13.76 16.32 -4.82
N GLY A 73 13.47 15.10 -5.25
CA GLY A 73 14.43 14.20 -5.88
C GLY A 73 15.35 13.41 -4.91
N GLN A 74 15.29 13.73 -3.60
CA GLN A 74 16.12 13.07 -2.58
C GLN A 74 15.30 12.33 -1.51
N GLY A 75 14.10 12.78 -1.23
CA GLY A 75 13.21 12.18 -0.23
C GLY A 75 12.71 13.15 0.84
N PRO A 76 12.06 12.63 1.89
CA PRO A 76 11.92 11.21 2.25
C PRO A 76 11.05 10.42 1.27
N VAL A 77 11.41 9.15 1.02
CA VAL A 77 10.66 8.26 0.13
C VAL A 77 9.73 7.37 0.96
N ARG A 78 8.44 7.41 0.64
CA ARG A 78 7.38 6.62 1.28
C ARG A 78 6.36 6.21 0.23
N THR A 79 6.73 5.27 -0.63
CA THR A 79 5.94 4.85 -1.79
C THR A 79 6.15 3.36 -2.09
N GLY A 80 5.65 2.90 -3.20
CA GLY A 80 5.86 1.54 -3.69
C GLY A 80 4.85 1.10 -4.73
N VAL A 81 4.85 -0.20 -5.00
CA VAL A 81 3.95 -0.87 -5.93
C VAL A 81 3.22 -1.99 -5.23
N THR A 82 1.94 -2.12 -5.50
CA THR A 82 1.13 -3.29 -5.16
C THR A 82 0.57 -3.87 -6.44
N VAL A 83 0.64 -5.18 -6.60
CA VAL A 83 0.07 -5.86 -7.77
C VAL A 83 -0.95 -6.91 -7.35
N VAL A 84 -1.99 -7.06 -8.15
CA VAL A 84 -2.98 -8.14 -8.04
C VAL A 84 -2.93 -8.95 -9.33
N ILE A 85 -2.59 -10.21 -9.23
CA ILE A 85 -2.66 -11.17 -10.34
C ILE A 85 -3.95 -11.97 -10.15
N PRO A 86 -4.95 -11.84 -11.05
CA PRO A 86 -6.27 -12.40 -10.83
C PRO A 86 -6.31 -13.93 -10.95
N ARG A 87 -5.39 -14.48 -11.75
CA ARG A 87 -5.18 -15.93 -11.94
C ARG A 87 -3.86 -16.20 -12.64
N ASP A 88 -3.42 -17.43 -12.61
CA ASP A 88 -2.28 -17.87 -13.41
C ASP A 88 -2.63 -17.85 -14.90
N ASP A 89 -1.61 -17.59 -15.72
CA ASP A 89 -1.72 -17.57 -17.19
C ASP A 89 -2.88 -16.68 -17.68
N VAL A 90 -3.00 -15.48 -17.09
CA VAL A 90 -4.13 -14.56 -17.30
C VAL A 90 -4.25 -14.10 -18.76
N TRP A 91 -3.14 -14.05 -19.51
CA TRP A 91 -3.16 -13.68 -20.93
C TRP A 91 -3.95 -14.70 -21.77
N ASN A 92 -3.72 -15.97 -21.56
CA ASN A 92 -4.39 -17.05 -22.29
C ASN A 92 -5.75 -17.41 -21.66
N HIS A 93 -5.93 -17.15 -20.36
CA HIS A 93 -7.14 -17.47 -19.61
C HIS A 93 -7.71 -16.20 -18.96
N LYS A 94 -8.31 -15.36 -19.79
CA LYS A 94 -8.89 -14.07 -19.38
C LYS A 94 -9.97 -14.25 -18.31
N VAL A 95 -10.12 -13.25 -17.44
CA VAL A 95 -11.17 -13.25 -16.40
C VAL A 95 -12.23 -12.21 -16.73
N PRO A 96 -13.53 -12.50 -16.55
CA PRO A 96 -14.56 -11.50 -16.67
C PRO A 96 -14.26 -10.29 -15.78
N ALA A 97 -14.40 -9.10 -16.31
CA ALA A 97 -14.10 -7.86 -15.61
C ALA A 97 -15.06 -6.74 -15.98
N GLY A 98 -15.18 -5.78 -15.09
CA GLY A 98 -15.89 -4.52 -15.30
C GLY A 98 -15.22 -3.42 -14.48
N SER A 99 -15.52 -2.18 -14.82
CA SER A 99 -14.95 -1.02 -14.13
C SER A 99 -16.03 -0.04 -13.70
N PHE A 100 -15.70 0.79 -12.70
CA PHE A 100 -16.52 1.91 -12.29
C PHE A 100 -15.62 3.06 -11.86
N VAL A 101 -15.83 4.24 -12.45
CA VAL A 101 -15.10 5.46 -12.12
C VAL A 101 -15.94 6.33 -11.22
N LEU A 102 -15.59 6.42 -9.93
CA LEU A 102 -16.30 7.30 -8.99
C LEU A 102 -16.00 8.78 -9.28
N ASN A 103 -14.73 9.08 -9.58
CA ASN A 103 -14.27 10.41 -10.01
C ASN A 103 -12.96 10.28 -10.81
N GLY A 104 -12.58 11.32 -11.54
CA GLY A 104 -11.38 11.33 -12.38
C GLY A 104 -10.09 11.74 -11.66
N THR A 105 -10.15 12.02 -10.35
CA THR A 105 -8.94 12.41 -9.60
C THR A 105 -8.08 11.18 -9.28
N GLY A 106 -8.70 10.02 -9.02
CA GLY A 106 -8.03 8.74 -8.91
C GLY A 106 -7.97 8.05 -10.27
N GLU A 107 -6.97 8.37 -11.07
CA GLU A 107 -6.82 7.81 -12.43
C GLU A 107 -6.54 6.32 -12.39
N MET A 108 -7.14 5.58 -13.33
CA MET A 108 -6.84 4.19 -13.59
C MET A 108 -6.79 3.95 -15.09
N THR A 109 -5.63 3.53 -15.59
CA THR A 109 -5.42 3.24 -17.02
C THR A 109 -6.10 1.94 -17.44
N GLY A 110 -6.31 1.75 -18.75
CA GLY A 110 -6.83 0.50 -19.31
C GLY A 110 -8.32 0.23 -19.12
N LEU A 111 -9.07 1.11 -18.44
CA LEU A 111 -10.48 0.90 -18.14
C LEU A 111 -11.35 0.90 -19.40
N ALA A 112 -11.04 1.73 -20.39
CA ALA A 112 -11.79 1.77 -21.65
C ALA A 112 -11.79 0.40 -22.36
N TRP A 113 -10.65 -0.30 -22.33
CA TRP A 113 -10.56 -1.65 -22.88
C TRP A 113 -11.34 -2.67 -22.05
N ILE A 114 -11.28 -2.59 -20.72
CA ILE A 114 -12.08 -3.46 -19.85
C ILE A 114 -13.57 -3.29 -20.09
N GLU A 115 -14.04 -2.05 -20.25
CA GLU A 115 -15.46 -1.76 -20.53
C GLU A 115 -15.90 -2.28 -21.89
N GLU A 116 -15.05 -2.16 -22.91
CA GLU A 116 -15.35 -2.65 -24.26
C GLU A 116 -15.30 -4.17 -24.33
N ALA A 117 -14.23 -4.78 -23.77
CA ALA A 117 -13.95 -6.20 -23.88
C ALA A 117 -14.70 -7.07 -22.86
N GLY A 118 -15.04 -6.53 -21.69
CA GLY A 118 -15.69 -7.25 -20.60
C GLY A 118 -14.78 -8.24 -19.87
N PHE A 119 -13.47 -8.16 -20.06
CA PHE A 119 -12.49 -9.05 -19.41
C PHE A 119 -11.20 -8.33 -19.05
N LEU A 120 -10.43 -8.97 -18.15
CA LEU A 120 -9.07 -8.60 -17.78
C LEU A 120 -8.11 -9.70 -18.23
N GLU A 121 -6.98 -9.32 -18.81
CA GLU A 121 -5.99 -10.22 -19.42
C GLU A 121 -4.56 -9.97 -18.94
N TYR A 122 -4.39 -9.17 -17.88
CA TYR A 122 -3.11 -8.80 -17.27
C TYR A 122 -3.27 -8.49 -15.79
N PRO A 123 -2.15 -8.38 -15.03
CA PRO A 123 -2.18 -7.94 -13.64
C PRO A 123 -2.70 -6.51 -13.49
N ILE A 124 -3.35 -6.22 -12.36
CA ILE A 124 -3.67 -4.87 -11.91
C ILE A 124 -2.52 -4.38 -11.05
N ALA A 125 -1.99 -3.19 -11.33
CA ALA A 125 -0.97 -2.55 -10.52
C ALA A 125 -1.53 -1.29 -9.83
N LEU A 126 -1.03 -1.00 -8.63
CA LEU A 126 -1.34 0.21 -7.86
C LEU A 126 -0.03 0.88 -7.46
N THR A 127 0.00 2.21 -7.53
CA THR A 127 1.17 3.02 -7.17
C THR A 127 0.77 4.45 -6.82
N ASN A 128 1.71 5.38 -6.85
CA ASN A 128 1.41 6.81 -6.74
C ASN A 128 1.21 7.46 -8.11
N THR A 129 0.59 8.64 -8.11
CA THR A 129 0.19 9.40 -9.29
C THR A 129 1.31 9.58 -10.31
N LEU A 130 2.48 10.09 -9.89
CA LEU A 130 3.55 10.43 -10.80
C LEU A 130 4.35 9.23 -11.31
N ASN A 131 4.17 8.06 -10.69
CA ASN A 131 4.80 6.81 -11.12
C ASN A 131 3.87 5.92 -11.95
N ALA A 132 2.58 6.22 -12.06
CA ALA A 132 1.64 5.37 -12.79
C ALA A 132 2.10 5.02 -14.22
N PRO A 133 2.60 5.97 -15.05
CA PRO A 133 3.08 5.64 -16.39
C PRO A 133 4.28 4.68 -16.39
N LEU A 134 5.22 4.86 -15.45
CA LEU A 134 6.40 3.99 -15.33
C LEU A 134 6.02 2.58 -14.84
N VAL A 135 5.07 2.50 -13.91
CA VAL A 135 4.55 1.22 -13.43
C VAL A 135 3.84 0.48 -14.56
N GLY A 136 3.08 1.20 -15.41
CA GLY A 136 2.50 0.64 -16.63
C GLY A 136 3.55 0.04 -17.57
N ASN A 137 4.66 0.77 -17.78
CA ASN A 137 5.79 0.26 -18.57
C ASN A 137 6.39 -1.02 -17.95
N GLY A 138 6.56 -1.06 -16.63
CA GLY A 138 7.05 -2.25 -15.93
C GLY A 138 6.12 -3.47 -16.05
N VAL A 139 4.80 -3.25 -16.04
CA VAL A 139 3.81 -4.31 -16.30
C VAL A 139 3.96 -4.83 -17.74
N ILE A 140 4.08 -3.93 -18.72
CA ILE A 140 4.31 -4.30 -20.13
C ILE A 140 5.59 -5.13 -20.26
N SER A 141 6.70 -4.67 -19.72
CA SER A 141 7.99 -5.38 -19.77
C SER A 141 7.91 -6.78 -19.19
N TRP A 142 7.21 -6.93 -18.05
CA TRP A 142 6.99 -8.23 -17.44
C TRP A 142 6.09 -9.13 -18.30
N MET A 143 4.98 -8.61 -18.85
CA MET A 143 4.07 -9.36 -19.71
C MET A 143 4.76 -9.86 -20.98
N LEU A 144 5.56 -9.01 -21.66
CA LEU A 144 6.31 -9.41 -22.84
C LEU A 144 7.34 -10.51 -22.55
N LYS A 145 7.91 -10.54 -21.33
CA LYS A 145 8.80 -11.61 -20.89
C LYS A 145 8.05 -12.92 -20.65
N GLN A 146 6.84 -12.86 -20.09
CA GLN A 146 6.01 -14.05 -19.83
C GLN A 146 5.36 -14.58 -21.11
N TYR A 147 4.93 -13.67 -22.00
CA TYR A 147 4.18 -13.96 -23.24
C TYR A 147 4.85 -13.30 -24.45
N PRO A 148 5.92 -13.93 -24.98
CA PRO A 148 6.72 -13.33 -26.05
C PRO A 148 5.97 -13.12 -27.39
N ALA A 149 4.80 -13.71 -27.56
CA ALA A 149 3.96 -13.55 -28.74
C ALA A 149 3.20 -12.22 -28.78
N ILE A 150 3.04 -11.53 -27.65
CA ILE A 150 2.35 -10.25 -27.55
C ILE A 150 3.00 -9.22 -28.49
N GLY A 151 2.16 -8.60 -29.35
CA GLY A 151 2.59 -7.60 -30.32
C GLY A 151 3.37 -8.16 -31.52
N ILE A 152 3.46 -9.49 -31.68
CA ILE A 152 4.08 -10.20 -32.82
C ILE A 152 3.03 -11.06 -33.54
N THR A 153 2.52 -12.08 -32.87
CA THR A 153 1.46 -12.96 -33.38
C THR A 153 0.18 -12.83 -32.59
N ASP A 154 0.27 -12.36 -31.35
CA ASP A 154 -0.83 -12.03 -30.49
C ASP A 154 -1.10 -10.52 -30.51
N ASP A 155 -2.27 -10.12 -30.02
CA ASP A 155 -2.63 -8.72 -29.84
C ASP A 155 -1.68 -7.99 -28.88
N THR A 156 -1.79 -6.67 -28.86
CA THR A 156 -1.10 -5.81 -27.88
C THR A 156 -1.90 -5.70 -26.59
N LEU A 157 -1.28 -5.18 -25.52
CA LEU A 157 -1.93 -4.97 -24.22
C LEU A 157 -1.92 -3.49 -23.82
N THR A 158 -2.93 -3.10 -23.04
CA THR A 158 -3.01 -1.80 -22.38
C THR A 158 -2.98 -2.02 -20.86
N PRO A 159 -1.89 -1.66 -20.15
CA PRO A 159 -1.74 -2.01 -18.74
C PRO A 159 -2.79 -1.32 -17.86
N VAL A 160 -3.26 -2.03 -16.84
CA VAL A 160 -4.16 -1.48 -15.81
C VAL A 160 -3.34 -1.04 -14.62
N VAL A 161 -3.25 0.27 -14.42
CA VAL A 161 -2.54 0.89 -13.30
C VAL A 161 -3.45 1.91 -12.64
N ALA A 162 -3.75 1.70 -11.36
CA ALA A 162 -4.46 2.65 -10.52
C ALA A 162 -3.46 3.47 -9.69
N GLU A 163 -3.78 4.74 -9.49
CA GLU A 163 -2.95 5.65 -8.72
C GLU A 163 -3.68 6.24 -7.51
N CYS A 164 -2.90 6.67 -6.53
CA CYS A 164 -3.34 7.51 -5.41
C CYS A 164 -2.22 8.49 -5.04
N ASP A 165 -2.57 9.70 -4.67
CA ASP A 165 -1.60 10.73 -4.26
C ASP A 165 -0.97 10.41 -2.89
N ASP A 166 0.34 10.19 -2.87
CA ASP A 166 1.14 9.98 -1.65
C ASP A 166 2.02 11.18 -1.28
N SER A 167 1.92 12.30 -2.00
CA SER A 167 2.81 13.46 -1.92
C SER A 167 2.91 14.09 -0.53
N TYR A 168 1.94 13.87 0.35
CA TYR A 168 1.99 14.38 1.72
C TYR A 168 3.10 13.74 2.57
N LEU A 169 3.44 12.48 2.33
CA LEU A 169 4.45 11.72 3.09
C LEU A 169 5.67 11.34 2.23
N ASN A 170 5.56 11.49 0.92
CA ASN A 170 6.52 11.01 -0.06
C ASN A 170 7.05 12.15 -0.92
N ASP A 171 8.31 12.07 -1.30
CA ASP A 171 8.87 12.84 -2.40
C ASP A 171 8.35 12.30 -3.75
N SER A 172 7.11 12.66 -4.10
CA SER A 172 6.47 12.20 -5.34
C SER A 172 7.17 12.70 -6.59
N GLN A 173 7.73 13.96 -6.54
CA GLN A 173 8.44 14.55 -7.67
C GLN A 173 9.72 13.77 -8.02
N GLY A 174 10.34 13.12 -7.05
CA GLY A 174 11.53 12.28 -7.26
C GLY A 174 11.25 11.01 -8.05
N ARG A 175 9.99 10.58 -8.20
CA ARG A 175 9.56 9.42 -8.99
C ARG A 175 10.42 8.17 -8.70
N HIS A 176 10.52 7.81 -7.44
CA HIS A 176 11.47 6.83 -6.93
C HIS A 176 11.17 5.36 -7.26
N VAL A 177 9.99 5.05 -7.79
CA VAL A 177 9.64 3.70 -8.26
C VAL A 177 10.34 3.43 -9.59
N THR A 178 10.87 2.22 -9.75
CA THR A 178 11.54 1.74 -10.95
C THR A 178 10.79 0.57 -11.57
N GLU A 179 11.07 0.23 -12.84
CA GLU A 179 10.53 -0.99 -13.47
C GLU A 179 10.90 -2.26 -12.68
N GLN A 180 12.11 -2.30 -12.11
CA GLN A 180 12.54 -3.44 -11.30
C GLN A 180 11.68 -3.62 -10.05
N ASP A 181 11.17 -2.55 -9.47
CA ASP A 181 10.24 -2.61 -8.34
C ASP A 181 8.89 -3.24 -8.74
N VAL A 182 8.45 -2.97 -9.97
CA VAL A 182 7.23 -3.59 -10.54
C VAL A 182 7.44 -5.08 -10.76
N VAL A 183 8.54 -5.44 -11.41
CA VAL A 183 8.91 -6.84 -11.68
C VAL A 183 9.02 -7.61 -10.37
N HIS A 184 9.69 -7.04 -9.35
CA HIS A 184 9.81 -7.65 -8.04
C HIS A 184 8.45 -7.87 -7.36
N ALA A 185 7.52 -6.89 -7.44
CA ALA A 185 6.17 -7.05 -6.92
C ALA A 185 5.42 -8.19 -7.62
N LEU A 186 5.53 -8.30 -8.96
CA LEU A 186 4.89 -9.35 -9.76
C LEU A 186 5.48 -10.74 -9.47
N GLU A 187 6.81 -10.87 -9.38
CA GLU A 187 7.50 -12.13 -9.13
C GLU A 187 7.32 -12.61 -7.67
N SER A 188 7.15 -11.70 -6.71
CA SER A 188 6.90 -12.02 -5.30
C SER A 188 5.43 -12.25 -4.95
N ALA A 189 4.51 -12.10 -5.91
CA ALA A 189 3.08 -12.25 -5.67
C ALA A 189 2.70 -13.67 -5.20
N SER A 190 1.95 -13.74 -4.12
CA SER A 190 1.55 -15.00 -3.48
C SER A 190 0.05 -15.02 -3.12
N SER A 191 -0.50 -16.22 -2.94
CA SER A 191 -1.89 -16.45 -2.54
C SER A 191 -2.09 -16.60 -1.02
N GLY A 192 -1.04 -16.35 -0.23
CA GLY A 192 -1.08 -16.46 1.23
C GLY A 192 -1.58 -15.20 1.92
N THR A 193 -1.18 -15.06 3.18
CA THR A 193 -1.44 -13.84 3.97
C THR A 193 -0.80 -12.63 3.33
N ILE A 194 -1.57 -11.56 3.20
CA ILE A 194 -1.12 -10.30 2.59
C ILE A 194 -0.69 -9.32 3.69
N ALA A 195 0.44 -8.67 3.48
CA ALA A 195 0.85 -7.54 4.31
C ALA A 195 -0.11 -6.35 4.09
N GLN A 196 -0.51 -5.68 5.18
CA GLN A 196 -1.47 -4.58 5.17
C GLN A 196 -0.88 -3.30 5.76
N GLY A 197 -1.57 -2.19 5.56
CA GLY A 197 -1.18 -0.88 6.04
C GLY A 197 -0.13 -0.21 5.16
N SER A 198 0.98 0.20 5.77
CA SER A 198 2.05 0.96 5.11
C SER A 198 2.98 0.05 4.30
N VAL A 199 2.48 -0.60 3.27
CA VAL A 199 3.23 -1.51 2.38
C VAL A 199 2.88 -1.23 0.92
N GLY A 200 3.80 -1.53 0.02
CA GLY A 200 3.59 -1.34 -1.42
C GLY A 200 3.09 0.07 -1.75
N ALA A 201 2.08 0.16 -2.61
CA ALA A 201 1.41 1.41 -2.97
C ALA A 201 0.83 2.15 -1.75
N GLY A 202 0.47 1.44 -0.68
CA GLY A 202 -0.09 2.02 0.55
C GLY A 202 0.92 2.75 1.44
N THR A 203 2.22 2.73 1.11
CA THR A 203 3.28 3.21 2.00
C THR A 203 3.15 4.70 2.36
N GLY A 204 2.82 5.56 1.42
CA GLY A 204 2.66 7.02 1.64
C GLY A 204 1.22 7.49 1.81
N MET A 205 0.24 6.59 1.75
CA MET A 205 -1.17 6.96 1.71
C MET A 205 -1.72 7.49 3.03
N ARG A 206 -2.71 8.37 2.93
CA ARG A 206 -3.48 8.91 4.06
C ARG A 206 -4.97 8.66 3.82
N SER A 207 -5.70 8.35 4.89
CA SER A 207 -7.15 8.21 4.82
C SER A 207 -7.77 8.77 6.09
N TYR A 208 -8.80 9.59 5.96
CA TYR A 208 -9.44 10.30 7.07
C TYR A 208 -8.47 11.08 7.96
N GLY A 209 -7.39 11.63 7.38
CA GLY A 209 -6.35 12.32 8.15
C GLY A 209 -5.47 11.42 9.02
N PHE A 210 -5.59 10.11 8.91
CA PHE A 210 -4.71 9.11 9.49
C PHE A 210 -3.78 8.49 8.45
N LYS A 211 -2.83 7.67 8.88
CA LYS A 211 -2.05 6.85 7.97
C LYS A 211 -2.98 5.83 7.29
N GLY A 212 -3.15 5.99 5.98
CA GLY A 212 -3.86 5.05 5.12
C GLY A 212 -3.01 3.85 4.73
N GLY A 213 -3.37 3.17 3.65
CA GLY A 213 -2.58 2.09 3.08
C GLY A 213 -3.40 0.93 2.54
N ILE A 214 -2.72 -0.19 2.35
CA ILE A 214 -3.35 -1.42 1.85
C ILE A 214 -4.23 -2.04 2.92
N GLY A 215 -5.47 -2.33 2.54
CA GLY A 215 -6.40 -3.13 3.33
C GLY A 215 -6.98 -4.26 2.50
N THR A 216 -7.35 -5.36 3.14
CA THR A 216 -7.99 -6.48 2.45
C THR A 216 -9.00 -7.18 3.34
N SER A 217 -9.97 -7.81 2.72
CA SER A 217 -11.01 -8.61 3.40
C SER A 217 -11.65 -9.58 2.42
N SER A 218 -12.32 -10.60 2.94
CA SER A 218 -13.15 -11.50 2.16
C SER A 218 -14.49 -11.78 2.83
N ARG A 219 -15.44 -12.28 2.03
CA ARG A 219 -16.72 -12.81 2.51
C ARG A 219 -17.07 -14.07 1.72
N VAL A 220 -17.58 -15.06 2.42
CA VAL A 220 -18.09 -16.31 1.82
C VAL A 220 -19.61 -16.19 1.76
N LEU A 221 -20.17 -16.33 0.57
CA LEU A 221 -21.61 -16.35 0.38
C LEU A 221 -22.17 -17.70 0.82
N PRO A 222 -23.44 -17.74 1.27
CA PRO A 222 -24.14 -19.00 1.54
C PRO A 222 -24.18 -19.91 0.31
N GLU A 223 -24.25 -21.21 0.52
CA GLU A 223 -24.40 -22.21 -0.57
C GLU A 223 -25.63 -21.94 -1.44
N ALA A 224 -26.72 -21.45 -0.84
CA ALA A 224 -27.92 -21.05 -1.57
C ALA A 224 -27.70 -19.90 -2.56
N ASP A 225 -26.66 -19.09 -2.33
CA ASP A 225 -26.22 -17.96 -3.18
C ASP A 225 -24.97 -18.32 -4.00
N GLY A 226 -24.68 -19.63 -4.14
CA GLY A 226 -23.59 -20.19 -4.94
C GLY A 226 -22.28 -20.45 -4.20
N GLY A 227 -22.19 -20.23 -2.89
CA GLY A 227 -20.99 -20.51 -2.08
C GLY A 227 -19.74 -19.73 -2.48
N HIS A 228 -19.87 -18.65 -3.26
CA HIS A 228 -18.76 -17.90 -3.80
C HIS A 228 -17.99 -17.11 -2.74
N VAL A 229 -16.70 -16.93 -2.96
CA VAL A 229 -15.84 -16.04 -2.15
C VAL A 229 -15.73 -14.68 -2.85
N ILE A 230 -16.11 -13.63 -2.13
CA ILE A 230 -15.86 -12.23 -2.55
C ILE A 230 -14.61 -11.74 -1.83
N GLY A 231 -13.58 -11.38 -2.58
CA GLY A 231 -12.35 -10.80 -2.07
C GLY A 231 -12.21 -9.33 -2.44
N VAL A 232 -11.73 -8.51 -1.50
CA VAL A 232 -11.53 -7.06 -1.70
C VAL A 232 -10.11 -6.68 -1.29
N LEU A 233 -9.45 -5.84 -2.11
CA LEU A 233 -8.24 -5.13 -1.76
C LEU A 233 -8.47 -3.63 -1.97
N VAL A 234 -8.03 -2.83 -1.02
CA VAL A 234 -8.17 -1.37 -1.05
C VAL A 234 -6.81 -0.72 -0.84
N ASN A 235 -6.46 0.27 -1.66
CA ASN A 235 -5.43 1.25 -1.36
C ASN A 235 -6.13 2.50 -0.83
N ALA A 236 -6.19 2.65 0.51
CA ALA A 236 -7.00 3.67 1.16
C ALA A 236 -6.32 5.03 1.14
N ASN A 237 -6.88 5.98 0.35
CA ASN A 237 -6.40 7.36 0.22
C ASN A 237 -7.58 8.31 0.00
N HIS A 238 -8.43 8.51 1.03
CA HIS A 238 -9.64 9.31 0.90
C HIS A 238 -10.10 9.88 2.23
N GLY A 239 -11.05 10.81 2.16
CA GLY A 239 -11.86 11.29 3.27
C GLY A 239 -11.15 12.26 4.21
N ARG A 240 -11.96 13.10 4.83
CA ARG A 240 -11.56 14.01 5.90
C ARG A 240 -11.88 13.37 7.26
N ARG A 241 -11.15 13.73 8.31
CA ARG A 241 -11.32 13.15 9.66
C ARG A 241 -12.75 13.24 10.18
N GLU A 242 -13.42 14.33 9.87
CA GLU A 242 -14.80 14.61 10.27
C GLU A 242 -15.81 13.66 9.62
N GLN A 243 -15.46 13.05 8.50
CA GLN A 243 -16.32 12.14 7.74
C GLN A 243 -16.20 10.69 8.18
N LEU A 244 -15.20 10.36 9.04
CA LEU A 244 -14.99 8.97 9.45
C LEU A 244 -16.17 8.48 10.28
N THR A 245 -16.75 7.37 9.80
CA THR A 245 -17.74 6.59 10.53
C THR A 245 -17.29 5.15 10.71
N ILE A 246 -17.59 4.54 11.83
CA ILE A 246 -17.36 3.11 12.08
C ILE A 246 -18.70 2.50 12.48
N LEU A 247 -19.18 1.53 11.71
CA LEU A 247 -20.51 0.90 11.89
C LEU A 247 -21.64 1.94 11.99
N GLY A 248 -21.56 3.01 11.19
CA GLY A 248 -22.52 4.11 11.18
C GLY A 248 -22.35 5.14 12.29
N HIS A 249 -21.45 4.93 13.25
CA HIS A 249 -21.17 5.90 14.31
C HIS A 249 -20.15 6.94 13.85
N PRO A 250 -20.48 8.25 13.90
CA PRO A 250 -19.53 9.33 13.61
C PRO A 250 -18.38 9.33 14.62
N MET A 251 -17.15 9.29 14.13
CA MET A 251 -15.95 9.22 14.98
C MET A 251 -15.34 10.60 15.27
N ALA A 252 -15.72 11.64 14.55
CA ALA A 252 -15.19 12.99 14.70
C ALA A 252 -15.16 13.51 16.16
N PRO A 253 -16.22 13.36 16.99
CA PRO A 253 -16.21 13.81 18.37
C PRO A 253 -15.14 13.17 19.24
N HIS A 254 -14.68 11.97 18.89
CA HIS A 254 -13.66 11.22 19.63
C HIS A 254 -12.23 11.68 19.32
N PHE A 255 -12.03 12.43 18.21
CA PHE A 255 -10.71 12.88 17.73
C PHE A 255 -10.47 14.38 17.93
N SER A 256 -11.37 15.12 18.55
CA SER A 256 -11.31 16.59 18.73
C SER A 256 -10.05 17.08 19.43
N LYS A 257 -9.33 16.23 20.16
CA LYS A 257 -8.08 16.55 20.86
C LYS A 257 -6.82 16.26 20.04
N VAL A 258 -6.94 15.61 18.88
CA VAL A 258 -5.81 15.30 18.02
C VAL A 258 -5.68 16.40 16.99
N GLN A 259 -4.71 17.30 17.15
CA GLN A 259 -4.41 18.30 16.12
C GLN A 259 -4.08 17.58 14.81
N ALA A 260 -4.89 17.83 13.79
CA ALA A 260 -4.52 17.42 12.43
C ALA A 260 -3.31 18.26 12.00
N PRO A 261 -2.31 17.65 11.36
CA PRO A 261 -1.26 18.45 10.69
C PRO A 261 -1.92 19.43 9.71
N LEU A 262 -1.36 20.64 9.59
CA LEU A 262 -1.83 21.63 8.63
C LEU A 262 -1.87 21.01 7.23
N GLN A 263 -3.05 21.03 6.61
CA GLN A 263 -3.20 20.59 5.23
C GLN A 263 -2.61 21.64 4.30
N THR A 264 -1.68 21.24 3.47
CA THR A 264 -1.12 22.08 2.40
C THR A 264 -1.75 21.81 1.03
N THR A 265 -2.49 20.75 0.89
CA THR A 265 -3.20 20.39 -0.37
C THR A 265 -4.56 19.79 -0.07
N GLU A 266 -5.57 20.17 -0.85
CA GLU A 266 -6.87 19.51 -0.86
C GLU A 266 -6.74 18.22 -1.70
N GLY A 267 -6.74 17.10 -1.04
CA GLY A 267 -6.84 15.80 -1.70
C GLY A 267 -8.26 15.57 -2.24
N SER A 268 -8.39 14.68 -3.22
CA SER A 268 -9.69 14.22 -3.70
C SER A 268 -10.51 13.54 -2.61
N ILE A 269 -11.77 13.66 -2.75
CA ILE A 269 -12.95 13.28 -1.94
C ILE A 269 -12.71 12.30 -0.82
#